data_88a55100e78f303ff8510b5f76ddde21
#
_entry.id   88a55100e78f303ff8510b5f76ddde21
#
_cell.length_a   1.000
_cell.length_b   1.000
_cell.length_c   1.000
_cell.angle_alpha   90.00
_cell.angle_beta   90.00
_cell.angle_gamma   90.00
#
_symmetry.space_group_name_H-M   'P 1'
#
loop_
_entity.id
_entity.type
_entity.pdbx_description
1 polymer ?
#
loop_
_entity_poly.entity_id
_entity_poly.type
_entity_poly.pdbx_seq_one_letter_code
_entity_poly.pdbx_strand_id
1 'polypeptide(L)'
;MSLKIYGHPFSSYTQKALTALYENDIPFEFLELSPEHPDIYAEFAQRWPIRRFPLLVEGDRQVMEATSIIEYLDVHHPGRTRFIPLDADAAVEVRMLDRFFDNYIHAQVQKIVFNQLRPEADRDPYGVNEAHQTFETAYGWLDQG
;
A
#
# COMPACT_ATOMS: atom_id res chain seq x y z
N MET A 1 10.44 -16.99 -12.46
CA MET A 1 11.07 -16.40 -11.27
C MET A 1 10.02 -16.08 -10.23
N SER A 2 10.36 -16.22 -8.96
CA SER A 2 9.41 -16.00 -7.89
C SER A 2 9.23 -14.52 -7.58
N LEU A 3 8.00 -14.17 -7.22
CA LEU A 3 7.67 -12.86 -6.69
C LEU A 3 8.02 -12.79 -5.21
N LYS A 4 8.63 -11.70 -4.81
CA LYS A 4 8.88 -11.39 -3.40
C LYS A 4 8.25 -10.05 -3.07
N ILE A 5 7.65 -9.95 -1.90
CA ILE A 5 7.09 -8.68 -1.44
C ILE A 5 7.60 -8.37 -0.04
N TYR A 6 8.21 -7.20 0.10
CA TYR A 6 8.66 -6.66 1.38
C TYR A 6 7.53 -5.82 1.96
N GLY A 7 7.16 -6.07 3.18
CA GLY A 7 6.10 -5.33 3.81
C GLY A 7 5.90 -5.70 5.27
N HIS A 8 4.84 -5.18 5.86
CA HIS A 8 4.46 -5.46 7.23
C HIS A 8 2.98 -5.79 7.30
N PRO A 9 2.58 -6.83 8.05
CA PRO A 9 1.18 -7.27 8.09
C PRO A 9 0.20 -6.21 8.60
N PHE A 10 0.66 -5.26 9.39
CA PHE A 10 -0.20 -4.17 9.89
C PHE A 10 -0.23 -2.95 9.00
N SER A 11 0.55 -2.92 7.92
CA SER A 11 0.52 -1.82 6.97
C SER A 11 -0.68 -1.95 6.04
N SER A 12 -1.53 -0.92 6.00
CA SER A 12 -2.69 -0.92 5.11
C SER A 12 -2.30 -0.96 3.63
N TYR A 13 -1.19 -0.31 3.26
CA TYR A 13 -0.68 -0.36 1.89
C TYR A 13 -0.15 -1.75 1.54
N THR A 14 0.52 -2.44 2.48
CA THR A 14 0.93 -3.82 2.29
C THR A 14 -0.28 -4.72 2.11
N GLN A 15 -1.30 -4.58 2.95
CA GLN A 15 -2.54 -5.35 2.85
C GLN A 15 -3.24 -5.14 1.52
N LYS A 16 -3.23 -3.93 0.99
CA LYS A 16 -3.78 -3.61 -0.33
C LYS A 16 -3.12 -4.45 -1.43
N ALA A 17 -1.79 -4.49 -1.44
CA ALA A 17 -1.05 -5.29 -2.42
C ALA A 17 -1.26 -6.80 -2.21
N LEU A 18 -1.27 -7.25 -0.96
CA LEU A 18 -1.53 -8.66 -0.63
C LEU A 18 -2.93 -9.10 -1.09
N THR A 19 -3.92 -8.23 -0.96
CA THR A 19 -5.28 -8.52 -1.41
C THR A 19 -5.31 -8.87 -2.89
N ALA A 20 -4.58 -8.12 -3.73
CA ALA A 20 -4.49 -8.40 -5.15
C ALA A 20 -3.82 -9.75 -5.43
N LEU A 21 -2.73 -10.04 -4.72
CA LEU A 21 -2.02 -11.31 -4.87
C LEU A 21 -2.91 -12.49 -4.52
N TYR A 22 -3.63 -12.41 -3.41
CA TYR A 22 -4.54 -13.46 -2.97
C TYR A 22 -5.76 -13.61 -3.89
N GLU A 23 -6.31 -12.50 -4.35
CA GLU A 23 -7.49 -12.53 -5.23
C GLU A 23 -7.24 -13.35 -6.50
N ASN A 24 -6.04 -13.25 -7.07
CA ASN A 24 -5.68 -13.93 -8.29
C ASN A 24 -4.82 -15.18 -8.08
N ASP A 25 -4.73 -15.66 -6.83
CA ASP A 25 -3.95 -16.84 -6.46
C ASP A 25 -2.52 -16.81 -7.01
N ILE A 26 -1.88 -15.64 -6.95
CA ILE A 26 -0.51 -15.44 -7.44
C ILE A 26 0.48 -15.89 -6.37
N PRO A 27 1.36 -16.85 -6.65
CA PRO A 27 2.36 -17.28 -5.66
C PRO A 27 3.38 -16.17 -5.37
N PHE A 28 3.72 -16.00 -4.12
CA PHE A 28 4.72 -15.02 -3.69
C PHE A 28 5.37 -15.43 -2.37
N GLU A 29 6.54 -14.87 -2.10
CA GLU A 29 7.21 -14.96 -0.81
C GLU A 29 7.06 -13.64 -0.08
N PHE A 30 6.53 -13.69 1.14
CA PHE A 30 6.37 -12.50 1.99
C PHE A 30 7.60 -12.31 2.86
N LEU A 31 8.25 -11.16 2.72
CA LEU A 31 9.44 -10.79 3.50
C LEU A 31 9.06 -9.73 4.52
N GLU A 32 8.83 -10.17 5.74
CA GLU A 32 8.34 -9.28 6.80
C GLU A 32 9.42 -8.34 7.30
N LEU A 33 9.09 -7.05 7.30
CA LEU A 33 9.96 -5.99 7.80
C LEU A 33 9.71 -5.82 9.31
N SER A 34 10.45 -6.57 10.11
CA SER A 34 10.32 -6.53 11.57
C SER A 34 11.70 -6.49 12.23
N PRO A 35 11.78 -6.05 13.51
CA PRO A 35 13.03 -6.08 14.25
C PRO A 35 13.63 -7.48 14.41
N GLU A 36 12.81 -8.51 14.26
CA GLU A 36 13.27 -9.91 14.33
C GLU A 36 14.06 -10.34 13.11
N HIS A 37 13.94 -9.59 12.00
CA HIS A 37 14.61 -9.90 10.74
C HIS A 37 15.38 -8.68 10.24
N PRO A 38 16.47 -8.28 10.94
CA PRO A 38 17.22 -7.08 10.58
C PRO A 38 17.93 -7.18 9.23
N ASP A 39 18.27 -8.39 8.79
CA ASP A 39 18.86 -8.65 7.49
C ASP A 39 17.90 -8.36 6.34
N ILE A 40 16.63 -8.75 6.50
CA ILE A 40 15.57 -8.45 5.51
C ILE A 40 15.37 -6.93 5.40
N TYR A 41 15.31 -6.25 6.54
CA TYR A 41 15.16 -4.80 6.54
C TYR A 41 16.34 -4.10 5.89
N ALA A 42 17.56 -4.55 6.15
CA ALA A 42 18.76 -3.98 5.56
C ALA A 42 18.77 -4.13 4.03
N GLU A 43 18.39 -5.30 3.52
CA GLU A 43 18.27 -5.54 2.09
C GLU A 43 17.21 -4.63 1.47
N PHE A 44 16.05 -4.51 2.10
CA PHE A 44 14.97 -3.63 1.66
C PHE A 44 15.44 -2.18 1.58
N ALA A 45 16.09 -1.68 2.63
CA ALA A 45 16.58 -0.29 2.69
C ALA A 45 17.62 -0.01 1.61
N GLN A 46 18.45 -1.00 1.28
CA GLN A 46 19.43 -0.89 0.21
C GLN A 46 18.75 -0.85 -1.16
N ARG A 47 17.73 -1.67 -1.38
CA ARG A 47 16.97 -1.69 -2.63
C ARG A 47 16.14 -0.43 -2.82
N TRP A 48 15.55 0.09 -1.76
CA TRP A 48 14.65 1.25 -1.81
C TRP A 48 14.97 2.23 -0.65
N PRO A 49 15.92 3.14 -0.85
CA PRO A 49 16.37 4.04 0.23
C PRO A 49 15.30 4.93 0.84
N ILE A 50 14.18 5.16 0.14
CA ILE A 50 13.04 5.90 0.70
C ILE A 50 12.32 5.08 1.77
N ARG A 51 12.49 3.74 1.74
CA ARG A 51 12.03 2.84 2.79
C ARG A 51 10.52 2.85 2.98
N ARG A 52 9.77 3.06 1.90
CA ARG A 52 8.33 2.92 1.91
C ARG A 52 7.97 1.53 1.42
N PHE A 53 7.09 0.84 2.12
CA PHE A 53 6.62 -0.48 1.76
C PHE A 53 5.12 -0.44 1.44
N PRO A 54 4.62 -1.37 0.64
CA PRO A 54 5.28 -2.58 0.13
C PRO A 54 6.23 -2.30 -1.04
N LEU A 55 7.19 -3.20 -1.21
CA LEU A 55 8.07 -3.26 -2.38
C LEU A 55 7.97 -4.66 -2.98
N LEU A 56 7.65 -4.75 -4.27
CA LEU A 56 7.61 -6.00 -5.00
C LEU A 56 8.93 -6.18 -5.77
N VAL A 57 9.46 -7.38 -5.75
CA VAL A 57 10.66 -7.74 -6.50
C VAL A 57 10.39 -9.01 -7.30
N GLU A 58 10.68 -8.97 -8.59
CA GLU A 58 10.65 -10.14 -9.47
C GLU A 58 11.91 -10.12 -10.34
N GLY A 59 12.84 -11.03 -10.05
CA GLY A 59 14.13 -11.00 -10.72
C GLY A 59 14.87 -9.70 -10.48
N ASP A 60 15.23 -9.01 -11.56
CA ASP A 60 15.91 -7.72 -11.48
C ASP A 60 14.97 -6.52 -11.40
N ARG A 61 13.67 -6.77 -11.49
CA ARG A 61 12.66 -5.69 -11.49
C ARG A 61 12.17 -5.41 -10.09
N GLN A 62 12.07 -4.14 -9.79
CA GLN A 62 11.45 -3.66 -8.55
C GLN A 62 10.24 -2.80 -8.88
N VAL A 63 9.16 -2.97 -8.12
CA VAL A 63 7.97 -2.14 -8.25
C VAL A 63 7.61 -1.61 -6.87
N MET A 64 7.64 -0.30 -6.73
CA MET A 64 7.22 0.40 -5.53
C MET A 64 5.84 0.98 -5.73
N GLU A 65 5.18 1.35 -4.66
CA GLU A 65 3.81 1.84 -4.58
C GLU A 65 2.78 0.71 -4.79
N ALA A 66 1.89 0.55 -3.81
CA ALA A 66 0.88 -0.52 -3.85
C ALA A 66 0.04 -0.49 -5.13
N THR A 67 -0.36 0.71 -5.57
CA THR A 67 -1.11 0.89 -6.81
C THR A 67 -0.34 0.37 -8.02
N SER A 68 0.94 0.72 -8.12
CA SER A 68 1.79 0.28 -9.24
C SER A 68 2.03 -1.22 -9.20
N ILE A 69 2.14 -1.79 -7.99
CA ILE A 69 2.23 -3.25 -7.82
C ILE A 69 0.99 -3.93 -8.39
N ILE A 70 -0.19 -3.42 -8.08
CA ILE A 70 -1.45 -4.00 -8.58
C ILE A 70 -1.50 -3.90 -10.11
N GLU A 71 -1.13 -2.75 -10.69
CA GLU A 71 -1.10 -2.60 -12.14
C GLU A 71 -0.07 -3.53 -12.79
N TYR A 72 1.10 -3.70 -12.15
CA TYR A 72 2.11 -4.65 -12.61
C TYR A 72 1.57 -6.08 -12.65
N LEU A 73 0.84 -6.48 -11.60
CA LEU A 73 0.25 -7.81 -11.55
C LEU A 73 -0.79 -8.03 -12.66
N ASP A 74 -1.58 -7.02 -12.98
CA ASP A 74 -2.53 -7.11 -14.10
C ASP A 74 -1.84 -7.38 -15.43
N VAL A 75 -0.66 -6.79 -15.64
CA VAL A 75 0.09 -6.93 -16.90
C VAL A 75 0.85 -8.25 -16.96
N HIS A 76 1.54 -8.62 -15.89
CA HIS A 76 2.49 -9.73 -15.90
C HIS A 76 1.97 -11.01 -15.26
N HIS A 77 0.96 -10.93 -14.41
CA HIS A 77 0.38 -12.07 -13.70
C HIS A 77 -1.15 -12.02 -13.74
N PRO A 78 -1.75 -11.97 -14.96
CA PRO A 78 -3.21 -11.90 -15.06
C PRO A 78 -3.87 -13.12 -14.42
N GLY A 79 -4.99 -12.90 -13.77
CA GLY A 79 -5.76 -13.94 -13.11
C GLY A 79 -7.25 -13.79 -13.40
N ARG A 80 -8.07 -14.40 -12.55
CA ARG A 80 -9.53 -14.37 -12.71
C ARG A 80 -10.12 -12.96 -12.58
N THR A 81 -9.48 -12.09 -11.84
CA THR A 81 -9.93 -10.71 -11.64
C THR A 81 -8.97 -9.75 -12.32
N ARG A 82 -9.53 -8.88 -13.16
CA ARG A 82 -8.77 -7.79 -13.73
C ARG A 82 -8.98 -6.54 -12.87
N PHE A 83 -7.90 -6.02 -12.30
CA PHE A 83 -8.00 -4.90 -11.37
C PHE A 83 -8.22 -3.56 -12.05
N ILE A 84 -7.56 -3.36 -13.20
CA ILE A 84 -7.75 -2.15 -14.00
C ILE A 84 -8.57 -2.50 -15.23
N PRO A 85 -9.78 -1.91 -15.40
CA PRO A 85 -10.62 -2.21 -16.55
C PRO A 85 -9.94 -1.90 -17.88
N LEU A 86 -10.30 -2.66 -18.92
CA LEU A 86 -9.82 -2.40 -20.28
C LEU A 86 -10.46 -1.15 -20.89
N ASP A 87 -11.70 -0.85 -20.51
CA ASP A 87 -12.36 0.37 -20.95
C ASP A 87 -11.66 1.59 -20.36
N ALA A 88 -11.31 2.55 -21.21
CA ALA A 88 -10.50 3.69 -20.80
C ALA A 88 -11.19 4.57 -19.74
N ASP A 89 -12.47 4.82 -19.90
CA ASP A 89 -13.23 5.65 -18.94
C ASP A 89 -13.39 4.95 -17.59
N ALA A 90 -13.69 3.66 -17.61
CA ALA A 90 -13.78 2.86 -16.39
C ALA A 90 -12.44 2.77 -15.69
N ALA A 91 -11.33 2.68 -16.45
CA ALA A 91 -9.99 2.68 -15.88
C ALA A 91 -9.67 3.98 -15.15
N VAL A 92 -10.07 5.11 -15.72
CA VAL A 92 -9.88 6.43 -15.06
C VAL A 92 -10.65 6.49 -13.75
N GLU A 93 -11.89 6.01 -13.74
CA GLU A 93 -12.71 5.99 -12.52
C GLU A 93 -12.08 5.12 -11.42
N VAL A 94 -11.61 3.93 -11.78
CA VAL A 94 -10.93 3.03 -10.83
C VAL A 94 -9.67 3.69 -10.29
N ARG A 95 -8.86 4.29 -11.16
CA ARG A 95 -7.63 4.97 -10.73
C ARG A 95 -7.91 6.19 -9.86
N MET A 96 -8.99 6.92 -10.15
CA MET A 96 -9.43 8.05 -9.30
C MET A 96 -9.81 7.56 -7.89
N LEU A 97 -10.61 6.51 -7.80
CA LEU A 97 -11.00 5.94 -6.50
C LEU A 97 -9.80 5.36 -5.76
N ASP A 98 -8.88 4.73 -6.48
CA ASP A 98 -7.64 4.23 -5.89
C ASP A 98 -6.86 5.36 -5.20
N ARG A 99 -6.70 6.49 -5.88
CA ARG A 99 -6.02 7.66 -5.30
C ARG A 99 -6.81 8.28 -4.17
N PHE A 100 -8.13 8.25 -4.25
CA PHE A 100 -8.99 8.70 -3.17
C PHE A 100 -8.70 7.90 -1.88
N PHE A 101 -8.70 6.57 -1.99
CA PHE A 101 -8.43 5.71 -0.83
C PHE A 101 -7.01 5.89 -0.31
N ASP A 102 -6.01 5.97 -1.19
CA ASP A 102 -4.63 6.15 -0.76
C ASP A 102 -4.42 7.49 -0.05
N ASN A 103 -4.99 8.57 -0.57
CA ASN A 103 -4.70 9.92 -0.08
C ASN A 103 -5.59 10.35 1.08
N TYR A 104 -6.86 9.94 1.07
CA TYR A 104 -7.83 10.45 2.04
C TYR A 104 -8.22 9.42 3.10
N ILE A 105 -7.88 8.16 2.92
CA ILE A 105 -8.10 7.10 3.90
C ILE A 105 -6.76 6.57 4.42
N HIS A 106 -5.98 5.90 3.58
CA HIS A 106 -4.73 5.26 4.01
C HIS A 106 -3.71 6.25 4.57
N ALA A 107 -3.51 7.39 3.89
CA ALA A 107 -2.55 8.39 4.35
C ALA A 107 -2.95 9.00 5.70
N GLN A 108 -4.25 9.15 5.95
CA GLN A 108 -4.74 9.68 7.22
C GLN A 108 -4.55 8.65 8.35
N VAL A 109 -4.84 7.38 8.08
CA VAL A 109 -4.57 6.29 9.04
C VAL A 109 -3.08 6.26 9.38
N GLN A 110 -2.22 6.36 8.38
CA GLN A 110 -0.77 6.35 8.57
C GLN A 110 -0.30 7.51 9.46
N LYS A 111 -0.85 8.71 9.26
CA LYS A 111 -0.57 9.87 10.11
C LYS A 111 -0.90 9.59 11.57
N ILE A 112 -2.07 9.01 11.82
CA ILE A 112 -2.54 8.70 13.17
C ILE A 112 -1.65 7.65 13.82
N VAL A 113 -1.37 6.56 13.10
CA VAL A 113 -0.55 5.44 13.62
C VAL A 113 0.88 5.90 13.89
N PHE A 114 1.52 6.59 12.95
CA PHE A 114 2.90 7.05 13.12
C PHE A 114 3.03 8.06 14.25
N ASN A 115 2.01 8.88 14.47
CA ASN A 115 2.00 9.81 15.60
C ASN A 115 2.05 9.05 16.94
N GLN A 116 1.31 7.95 17.05
CA GLN A 116 1.31 7.12 18.25
C GLN A 116 2.69 6.45 18.51
N LEU A 117 3.43 6.18 17.45
CA LEU A 117 4.76 5.56 17.55
C LEU A 117 5.85 6.57 17.90
N ARG A 118 5.58 7.86 17.80
CA ARG A 118 6.54 8.90 18.17
C ARG A 118 6.63 9.07 19.70
N PRO A 119 7.81 9.50 20.20
CA PRO A 119 7.90 9.98 21.57
C PRO A 119 6.87 11.08 21.84
N GLU A 120 6.35 11.15 23.06
CA GLU A 120 5.28 12.09 23.40
C GLU A 120 5.64 13.55 23.05
N ALA A 121 6.90 13.93 23.25
CA ALA A 121 7.39 15.29 22.95
C ALA A 121 7.33 15.63 21.46
N ASP A 122 7.35 14.62 20.58
CA ASP A 122 7.38 14.81 19.13
C ASP A 122 6.02 14.58 18.47
N ARG A 123 4.97 14.37 19.27
CA ARG A 123 3.63 14.14 18.74
C ARG A 123 3.01 15.42 18.23
N ASP A 124 2.19 15.26 17.18
CA ASP A 124 1.50 16.35 16.50
C ASP A 124 -0.02 16.20 16.66
N PRO A 125 -0.59 16.69 17.78
CA PRO A 125 -2.03 16.59 17.99
C PRO A 125 -2.86 17.38 16.97
N TYR A 126 -2.31 18.46 16.43
CA TYR A 126 -2.99 19.23 15.38
C TYR A 126 -3.15 18.41 14.12
N GLY A 127 -2.05 17.79 13.64
CA GLY A 127 -2.07 16.95 12.45
C GLY A 127 -2.96 15.73 12.60
N VAL A 128 -2.98 15.11 13.78
CA VAL A 128 -3.86 13.97 14.07
C VAL A 128 -5.34 14.40 14.02
N ASN A 129 -5.66 15.54 14.62
CA ASN A 129 -7.03 16.05 14.59
C ASN A 129 -7.48 16.37 13.15
N GLU A 130 -6.60 16.98 12.36
CA GLU A 130 -6.85 17.25 10.94
C GLU A 130 -7.07 15.95 10.17
N ALA A 131 -6.28 14.92 10.44
CA ALA A 131 -6.42 13.60 9.82
C ALA A 131 -7.78 12.98 10.13
N HIS A 132 -8.24 13.07 11.39
CA HIS A 132 -9.58 12.60 11.78
C HIS A 132 -10.69 13.36 11.04
N GLN A 133 -10.56 14.67 10.89
CA GLN A 133 -11.54 15.48 10.17
C GLN A 133 -11.61 15.09 8.69
N THR A 134 -10.46 14.90 8.05
CA THR A 134 -10.39 14.43 6.66
C THR A 134 -11.03 13.06 6.52
N PHE A 135 -10.76 12.19 7.48
CA PHE A 135 -11.30 10.83 7.52
C PHE A 135 -12.82 10.84 7.58
N GLU A 136 -13.39 11.64 8.49
CA GLU A 136 -14.85 11.77 8.62
C GLU A 136 -15.49 12.32 7.37
N THR A 137 -14.88 13.34 6.76
CA THR A 137 -15.35 13.91 5.50
C THR A 137 -15.32 12.89 4.37
N ALA A 138 -14.23 12.13 4.28
CA ALA A 138 -14.08 11.10 3.25
C ALA A 138 -15.14 10.00 3.39
N TYR A 139 -15.36 9.49 4.59
CA TYR A 139 -16.40 8.49 4.83
C TYR A 139 -17.80 9.05 4.58
N GLY A 140 -18.04 10.31 4.95
CA GLY A 140 -19.32 10.96 4.65
C GLY A 140 -19.59 11.04 3.15
N TRP A 141 -18.56 11.34 2.37
CA TRP A 141 -18.67 11.36 0.91
C TRP A 141 -18.98 9.97 0.35
N LEU A 142 -18.31 8.95 0.85
CA LEU A 142 -18.55 7.55 0.44
C LEU A 142 -19.99 7.12 0.74
N ASP A 143 -20.55 7.54 1.89
CA ASP A 143 -21.90 7.19 2.30
C ASP A 143 -22.98 7.80 1.39
N GLN A 144 -22.67 8.87 0.70
CA GLN A 144 -23.63 9.55 -0.20
C GLN A 144 -23.81 8.80 -1.52
N GLY A 145 -22.98 7.86 -1.81
CA GLY A 145 -23.10 7.29 -3.05
C GLY A 145 -22.59 6.16 -3.60
#